data_e8aadeb96891c0c04d2b603ead79080d
#
_entry.id   e8aadeb96891c0c04d2b603ead79080d
#
_cell.length_a   1.000
_cell.length_b   1.000
_cell.length_c   1.000
_cell.angle_alpha   90.00
_cell.angle_beta   90.00
_cell.angle_gamma   90.00
#
_symmetry.space_group_name_H-M   'P 1'
#
loop_
_entity.id
_entity.type
_entity.pdbx_description
1 polymer ?
#
loop_
_entity_poly.entity_id
_entity_poly.type
_entity_poly.pdbx_seq_one_letter_code
_entity_poly.pdbx_strand_id
1 'polypeptide(L)'
;MALAQKTPVLLLDEPTTYLDITHQLELMKLLTRINKTYQITIIMVLHELQYAGAYSDNLIVMKDGAVYQTGKPQSILTAQLLKDVYEIDARIKFENNYPIIIPNYEI
;
A
#
# COMPACT_ATOMS: atom_id res chain seq x y z
N MET A 1 -10.06 0.28 -36.32
CA MET A 1 -10.66 0.87 -35.10
C MET A 1 -10.13 0.16 -33.89
N ALA A 2 -9.44 0.87 -33.03
CA ALA A 2 -8.95 0.30 -31.78
C ALA A 2 -10.12 0.25 -30.80
N LEU A 3 -10.46 -0.95 -30.31
CA LEU A 3 -11.42 -1.10 -29.24
C LEU A 3 -10.72 -0.79 -27.93
N ALA A 4 -11.27 0.14 -27.16
CA ALA A 4 -10.77 0.40 -25.82
C ALA A 4 -11.00 -0.87 -24.99
N GLN A 5 -9.91 -1.47 -24.53
CA GLN A 5 -10.03 -2.60 -23.62
C GLN A 5 -10.47 -2.07 -22.25
N LYS A 6 -11.61 -2.53 -21.80
CA LYS A 6 -12.05 -2.23 -20.45
C LYS A 6 -11.37 -3.20 -19.50
N THR A 7 -10.38 -2.71 -18.76
CA THR A 7 -9.77 -3.50 -17.70
C THR A 7 -10.70 -3.50 -16.49
N PRO A 8 -11.09 -4.66 -15.97
CA PRO A 8 -11.88 -4.71 -14.74
C PRO A 8 -11.15 -4.05 -13.59
N VAL A 9 -11.88 -3.35 -12.75
CA VAL A 9 -11.33 -2.69 -11.56
C VAL A 9 -12.06 -3.22 -10.33
N LEU A 10 -11.29 -3.68 -9.37
CA LEU A 10 -11.79 -4.11 -8.07
C LEU A 10 -11.43 -3.06 -7.03
N LEU A 11 -12.44 -2.53 -6.34
CA LEU A 11 -12.26 -1.56 -5.28
C LEU A 11 -12.48 -2.22 -3.93
N LEU A 12 -11.52 -2.14 -3.04
CA LEU A 12 -11.61 -2.71 -1.69
C LEU A 12 -11.30 -1.65 -0.66
N ASP A 13 -12.18 -1.51 0.33
CA ASP A 13 -12.02 -0.55 1.42
C ASP A 13 -11.62 -1.30 2.68
N GLU A 14 -10.37 -1.13 3.09
CA GLU A 14 -9.81 -1.74 4.31
C GLU A 14 -10.08 -3.25 4.40
N PRO A 15 -9.69 -4.04 3.39
CA PRO A 15 -10.05 -5.46 3.35
C PRO A 15 -9.37 -6.30 4.42
N THR A 16 -8.33 -5.78 5.07
CA THR A 16 -7.57 -6.47 6.12
C THR A 16 -8.11 -6.22 7.53
N THR A 17 -9.01 -5.24 7.69
CA THR A 17 -9.62 -4.93 8.99
C THR A 17 -10.39 -6.16 9.49
N TYR A 18 -10.31 -6.50 10.73
CA TYR A 18 -10.93 -7.68 11.36
C TYR A 18 -10.29 -9.03 11.03
N LEU A 19 -9.21 -9.06 10.24
CA LEU A 19 -8.47 -10.28 9.99
C LEU A 19 -7.24 -10.35 10.90
N ASP A 20 -6.91 -11.57 11.36
CA ASP A 20 -5.63 -11.78 12.02
C ASP A 20 -4.49 -11.74 11.00
N ILE A 21 -3.26 -11.74 11.47
CA ILE A 21 -2.09 -11.55 10.61
C ILE A 21 -1.96 -12.66 9.55
N THR A 22 -2.31 -13.89 9.89
CA THR A 22 -2.26 -15.01 8.94
C THR A 22 -3.22 -14.78 7.79
N HIS A 23 -4.46 -14.43 8.10
CA HIS A 23 -5.48 -14.18 7.10
C HIS A 23 -5.23 -12.90 6.30
N GLN A 24 -4.64 -11.88 6.91
CA GLN A 24 -4.21 -10.69 6.20
C GLN A 24 -3.19 -11.02 5.11
N LEU A 25 -2.18 -11.81 5.45
CA LEU A 25 -1.16 -12.21 4.49
C LEU A 25 -1.72 -13.09 3.37
N GLU A 26 -2.61 -14.02 3.72
CA GLU A 26 -3.29 -14.85 2.71
C GLU A 26 -4.11 -14.01 1.74
N LEU A 27 -4.82 -13.01 2.26
CA LEU A 27 -5.61 -12.10 1.42
C LEU A 27 -4.72 -11.30 0.49
N MET A 28 -3.62 -10.73 0.98
CA MET A 28 -2.71 -9.96 0.15
C MET A 28 -2.09 -10.81 -0.96
N LYS A 29 -1.73 -12.05 -0.65
CA LYS A 29 -1.23 -13.00 -1.65
C LYS A 29 -2.29 -13.35 -2.69
N LEU A 30 -3.53 -13.58 -2.26
CA LEU A 30 -4.64 -13.87 -3.15
C LEU A 30 -4.90 -12.71 -4.11
N LEU A 31 -4.94 -11.49 -3.59
CA LEU A 31 -5.17 -10.29 -4.41
C LEU A 31 -4.06 -10.07 -5.44
N THR A 32 -2.81 -10.32 -5.04
CA THR A 32 -1.68 -10.26 -5.97
C THR A 32 -1.83 -11.27 -7.09
N ARG A 33 -2.25 -12.49 -6.76
CA ARG A 33 -2.46 -13.55 -7.74
C ARG A 33 -3.59 -13.21 -8.69
N ILE A 34 -4.70 -12.69 -8.19
CA ILE A 34 -5.84 -12.25 -9.00
C ILE A 34 -5.41 -11.15 -9.96
N ASN A 35 -4.68 -10.16 -9.46
CA ASN A 35 -4.17 -9.07 -10.29
C ASN A 35 -3.33 -9.59 -11.45
N LYS A 36 -2.39 -10.49 -11.17
CA LYS A 36 -1.46 -10.99 -12.18
C LYS A 36 -2.12 -11.98 -13.14
N THR A 37 -2.94 -12.88 -12.63
CA THR A 37 -3.54 -13.95 -13.43
C THR A 37 -4.64 -13.42 -14.35
N TYR A 38 -5.50 -12.54 -13.86
CA TYR A 38 -6.66 -12.04 -14.58
C TYR A 38 -6.49 -10.62 -15.07
N GLN A 39 -5.36 -10.00 -14.80
CA GLN A 39 -5.07 -8.61 -15.18
C GLN A 39 -6.16 -7.64 -14.70
N ILE A 40 -6.65 -7.88 -13.49
CA ILE A 40 -7.62 -7.01 -12.84
C ILE A 40 -6.85 -5.92 -12.10
N THR A 41 -7.22 -4.66 -12.34
CA THR A 41 -6.69 -3.55 -11.55
C THR A 41 -7.34 -3.56 -10.18
N ILE A 42 -6.53 -3.58 -9.12
CA ILE A 42 -7.04 -3.59 -7.75
C ILE A 42 -6.64 -2.28 -7.09
N ILE A 43 -7.64 -1.58 -6.55
CA ILE A 43 -7.44 -0.36 -5.79
C ILE A 43 -7.92 -0.64 -4.38
N MET A 44 -7.04 -0.47 -3.40
CA MET A 44 -7.33 -0.75 -2.00
C MET A 44 -7.06 0.45 -1.12
N VAL A 45 -7.91 0.67 -0.13
CA VAL A 45 -7.60 1.53 0.99
C VAL A 45 -7.00 0.67 2.09
N LEU A 46 -5.77 0.96 2.50
CA LEU A 46 -5.07 0.23 3.55
C LEU A 46 -4.51 1.21 4.58
N HIS A 47 -4.60 0.82 5.84
CA HIS A 47 -3.93 1.54 6.93
C HIS A 47 -2.58 0.93 7.29
N GLU A 48 -2.37 -0.32 6.92
CA GLU A 48 -1.10 -1.01 7.19
C GLU A 48 -0.08 -0.64 6.12
N LEU A 49 0.84 0.26 6.46
CA LEU A 49 1.85 0.75 5.54
C LEU A 49 2.75 -0.36 5.01
N GLN A 50 3.01 -1.38 5.82
CA GLN A 50 3.83 -2.51 5.40
C GLN A 50 3.18 -3.29 4.25
N TYR A 51 1.86 -3.47 4.27
CA TYR A 51 1.16 -4.14 3.18
C TYR A 51 1.03 -3.24 1.96
N ALA A 52 0.71 -1.97 2.18
CA ALA A 52 0.65 -1.02 1.08
C ALA A 52 1.98 -0.95 0.33
N GLY A 53 3.09 -0.92 1.07
CA GLY A 53 4.41 -0.86 0.45
C GLY A 53 4.84 -2.17 -0.23
N ALA A 54 4.51 -3.32 0.38
CA ALA A 54 4.98 -4.62 -0.11
C ALA A 54 4.18 -5.13 -1.31
N TYR A 55 2.87 -4.84 -1.37
CA TYR A 55 1.97 -5.48 -2.33
C TYR A 55 1.41 -4.54 -3.38
N SER A 56 1.75 -3.26 -3.35
CA SER A 56 1.26 -2.29 -4.34
C SER A 56 2.32 -1.96 -5.36
N ASP A 57 1.89 -1.77 -6.60
CA ASP A 57 2.75 -1.26 -7.66
C ASP A 57 2.92 0.25 -7.53
N ASN A 58 1.86 0.94 -7.13
CA ASN A 58 1.86 2.38 -6.92
C ASN A 58 1.06 2.72 -5.67
N LEU A 59 1.50 3.77 -4.99
CA LEU A 59 0.81 4.30 -3.81
C LEU A 59 0.20 5.65 -4.12
N ILE A 60 -0.98 5.88 -3.56
CA ILE A 60 -1.62 7.19 -3.53
C ILE A 60 -1.75 7.54 -2.05
N VAL A 61 -1.00 8.54 -1.61
CA VAL A 61 -1.04 9.00 -0.23
C VAL A 61 -2.03 10.15 -0.12
N MET A 62 -2.97 10.02 0.79
CA MET A 62 -3.99 11.04 1.04
C MET A 62 -3.69 11.77 2.35
N LYS A 63 -3.94 13.07 2.35
CA LYS A 63 -3.87 13.89 3.56
C LYS A 63 -4.94 14.97 3.48
N ASP A 64 -5.70 15.12 4.56
CA ASP A 64 -6.75 16.15 4.67
C ASP A 64 -7.74 16.14 3.49
N GLY A 65 -8.10 14.94 3.03
CA GLY A 65 -9.07 14.77 1.96
C GLY A 65 -8.53 15.00 0.56
N ALA A 66 -7.23 15.19 0.40
CA ALA A 66 -6.59 15.44 -0.90
C ALA A 66 -5.42 14.50 -1.13
N VAL A 67 -5.08 14.30 -2.40
CA VAL A 67 -3.88 13.55 -2.76
C VAL A 67 -2.65 14.37 -2.37
N TYR A 68 -1.81 13.79 -1.53
CA TYR A 68 -0.56 14.40 -1.07
C TYR A 68 0.60 14.03 -1.99
N GLN A 69 0.73 12.75 -2.31
CA GLN A 69 1.84 12.25 -3.13
C GLN A 69 1.44 10.92 -3.78
N THR A 70 1.96 10.66 -4.98
CA THR A 70 1.76 9.40 -5.68
C THR A 70 3.10 8.89 -6.20
N GLY A 71 3.23 7.59 -6.33
CA GLY A 71 4.41 6.98 -6.91
C GLY A 71 4.66 5.57 -6.42
N LYS A 72 5.84 5.06 -6.74
CA LYS A 72 6.24 3.72 -6.30
C LYS A 72 6.52 3.69 -4.80
N PRO A 73 6.23 2.56 -4.13
CA PRO A 73 6.40 2.47 -2.67
C PRO A 73 7.77 2.88 -2.18
N GLN A 74 8.84 2.46 -2.86
CA GLN A 74 10.20 2.76 -2.44
C GLN A 74 10.55 4.24 -2.55
N SER A 75 9.88 4.96 -3.45
CA SER A 75 10.07 6.40 -3.60
C SER A 75 9.20 7.20 -2.64
N ILE A 76 8.03 6.68 -2.29
CA ILE A 76 7.01 7.38 -1.52
C ILE A 76 7.19 7.17 -0.01
N LEU A 77 7.45 5.91 0.42
CA LEU A 77 7.57 5.58 1.83
C LEU A 77 8.95 5.97 2.35
N THR A 78 9.03 7.18 2.89
CA THR A 78 10.26 7.76 3.44
C THR A 78 10.01 8.23 4.87
N ALA A 79 11.09 8.44 5.60
CA ALA A 79 11.00 9.03 6.95
C ALA A 79 10.31 10.39 6.91
N GLN A 80 10.56 11.17 5.85
CA GLN A 80 9.95 12.48 5.70
C GLN A 80 8.44 12.39 5.49
N LEU A 81 7.98 11.41 4.70
CA LEU A 81 6.55 11.18 4.53
C LEU A 81 5.87 10.85 5.85
N LEU A 82 6.46 9.97 6.64
CA LEU A 82 5.91 9.59 7.95
C LEU A 82 5.79 10.80 8.86
N LYS A 83 6.78 11.68 8.84
CA LYS A 83 6.74 12.91 9.63
C LYS A 83 5.66 13.87 9.14
N ASP A 84 5.59 14.10 7.83
CA ASP A 84 4.70 15.11 7.25
C ASP A 84 3.23 14.68 7.28
N VAL A 85 2.94 13.39 7.05
CA VAL A 85 1.57 12.90 6.92
C VAL A 85 1.05 12.30 8.22
N TYR A 86 1.88 11.51 8.91
CA TYR A 86 1.47 10.76 10.10
C TYR A 86 2.00 11.37 11.40
N GLU A 87 2.84 12.38 11.31
CA GLU A 87 3.46 13.02 12.48
C GLU A 87 4.26 12.02 13.32
N ILE A 88 4.92 11.08 12.66
CA ILE A 88 5.72 10.03 13.30
C ILE A 88 7.18 10.25 12.98
N ASP A 89 8.02 10.21 14.00
CA ASP A 89 9.47 10.18 13.86
C ASP A 89 9.94 8.73 13.79
N ALA A 90 10.37 8.28 12.60
CA ALA A 90 10.71 6.89 12.37
C ALA A 90 11.71 6.76 11.23
N ARG A 91 12.35 5.58 11.18
CA ARG A 91 13.18 5.18 10.06
C ARG A 91 12.43 4.14 9.23
N ILE A 92 12.70 4.13 7.93
CA ILE A 92 12.16 3.11 7.02
C ILE A 92 13.33 2.46 6.29
N LYS A 93 13.33 1.14 6.28
CA LYS A 93 14.19 0.37 5.39
C LYS A 93 13.35 -0.66 4.64
N PHE A 94 13.83 -1.07 3.47
CA PHE A 94 13.17 -2.08 2.67
C PHE A 94 13.99 -3.35 2.69
N GLU A 95 13.34 -4.47 2.95
CA GLU A 95 13.95 -5.79 2.87
C GLU A 95 13.09 -6.64 1.93
N ASN A 96 13.66 -7.04 0.79
CA ASN A 96 12.93 -7.76 -0.28
C ASN A 96 11.63 -7.06 -0.68
N ASN A 97 11.70 -5.74 -0.86
CA ASN A 97 10.56 -4.87 -1.19
C ASN A 97 9.51 -4.74 -0.07
N TYR A 98 9.80 -5.28 1.12
CA TYR A 98 8.92 -5.15 2.28
C TYR A 98 9.41 -4.00 3.16
N PRO A 99 8.59 -2.97 3.37
CA PRO A 99 9.01 -1.84 4.20
C PRO A 99 8.99 -2.21 5.68
N ILE A 100 10.05 -1.83 6.38
CA ILE A 100 10.16 -2.00 7.82
C ILE A 100 10.23 -0.62 8.43
N ILE A 101 9.26 -0.29 9.26
CA ILE A 101 9.14 1.00 9.92
C ILE A 101 9.62 0.85 11.36
N ILE A 102 10.64 1.61 11.72
CA ILE A 102 11.23 1.55 13.04
C ILE A 102 11.03 2.91 13.71
N PRO A 103 10.06 3.02 14.63
CA PRO A 103 9.85 4.26 15.36
C PRO A 103 11.06 4.62 16.21
N ASN A 104 11.37 5.90 16.29
CA ASN A 104 12.41 6.40 17.17
C ASN A 104 11.76 6.71 18.52
N TYR A 105 12.15 5.96 19.54
CA TYR A 105 11.68 6.19 20.89
C TYR A 105 12.70 7.01 21.66
N GLU A 106 12.23 8.05 22.30
CA GLU A 106 12.96 8.66 23.39
C GLU A 106 12.27 8.28 24.69
N ILE A 107 13.01 7.64 25.57
CA ILE A 107 12.52 7.28 26.89
C ILE A 107 12.91 8.34 27.88
#